data_abbad5b7443d91fd41dea616ac22be26
#
_entry.id   abbad5b7443d91fd41dea616ac22be26
#
_cell.length_a   1.000
_cell.length_b   1.000
_cell.length_c   1.000
_cell.angle_alpha   90.00
_cell.angle_beta   90.00
_cell.angle_gamma   90.00
#
_symmetry.space_group_name_H-M   'P 1'
#
loop_
_entity.id
_entity.type
_entity.pdbx_description
1 polymer ?
#
loop_
_entity_poly.entity_id
_entity_poly.type
_entity_poly.pdbx_seq_one_letter_code
_entity_poly.pdbx_strand_id
1 'polypeptide(L)'
;MDWLSIGQNIKEKRLAKSWKQSTLAEKVDLTTSYVGMIERGEKIPKLETFIHITNALDSTSDEILSGVLNRGYEIRMSEYIKKIQNLSTEEQNKIFEVLDVMLKDNHQRK
;
A
#
# COMPACT_ATOMS: atom_id res chain seq x y z
N MET A 1 1.84 -11.02 -9.84
CA MET A 1 2.42 -9.85 -9.14
C MET A 1 3.13 -10.31 -7.88
N ASP A 2 4.26 -9.75 -7.60
CA ASP A 2 5.10 -10.19 -6.48
C ASP A 2 4.73 -9.46 -5.18
N TRP A 3 3.76 -10.02 -4.47
CA TRP A 3 3.31 -9.45 -3.18
C TRP A 3 4.36 -9.57 -2.08
N LEU A 4 5.27 -10.54 -2.22
CA LEU A 4 6.37 -10.72 -1.27
C LEU A 4 7.31 -9.52 -1.31
N SER A 5 7.62 -9.00 -2.50
CA SER A 5 8.46 -7.79 -2.64
C SER A 5 7.83 -6.59 -1.97
N ILE A 6 6.51 -6.42 -2.11
CA ILE A 6 5.79 -5.33 -1.43
C ILE A 6 5.93 -5.48 0.09
N GLY A 7 5.68 -6.67 0.60
CA GLY A 7 5.79 -6.96 2.02
C GLY A 7 7.19 -6.73 2.56
N GLN A 8 8.20 -7.16 1.82
CA GLN A 8 9.60 -6.96 2.20
C GLN A 8 9.98 -5.49 2.22
N ASN A 9 9.50 -4.71 1.25
CA ASN A 9 9.76 -3.27 1.20
C ASN A 9 9.11 -2.57 2.40
N ILE A 10 7.91 -2.95 2.77
CA ILE A 10 7.24 -2.43 3.97
C ILE A 10 8.06 -2.77 5.22
N LYS A 11 8.50 -4.02 5.33
CA LYS A 11 9.30 -4.47 6.46
C LYS A 11 10.61 -3.69 6.57
N GLU A 12 11.31 -3.49 5.47
CA GLU A 12 12.56 -2.72 5.45
C GLU A 12 12.35 -1.29 5.92
N LYS A 13 11.30 -0.64 5.45
CA LYS A 13 10.99 0.74 5.87
C LYS A 13 10.62 0.80 7.34
N ARG A 14 9.89 -0.21 7.84
CA ARG A 14 9.56 -0.31 9.26
C ARG A 14 10.82 -0.46 10.11
N LEU A 15 11.69 -1.37 9.72
CA LEU A 15 12.94 -1.62 10.45
C LEU A 15 13.88 -0.41 10.41
N ALA A 16 13.88 0.34 9.31
CA ALA A 16 14.68 1.56 9.22
C ALA A 16 14.26 2.62 10.25
N LYS A 17 13.01 2.56 10.72
CA LYS A 17 12.51 3.41 11.80
C LYS A 17 12.69 2.79 13.18
N SER A 18 13.28 1.61 13.26
CA SER A 18 13.42 0.85 14.51
C SER A 18 12.06 0.49 15.15
N TRP A 19 11.06 0.29 14.30
CA TRP A 19 9.71 -0.07 14.76
C TRP A 19 9.51 -1.58 14.78
N LYS A 20 8.75 -2.04 15.76
CA LYS A 20 8.21 -3.41 15.77
C LYS A 20 6.98 -3.47 14.87
N GLN A 21 6.57 -4.69 14.51
CA GLN A 21 5.31 -4.88 13.79
C GLN A 21 4.12 -4.31 14.57
N SER A 22 4.12 -4.48 15.88
CA SER A 22 3.07 -3.92 16.73
C SER A 22 3.01 -2.40 16.67
N THR A 23 4.15 -1.75 16.55
CA THR A 23 4.22 -0.29 16.45
C THR A 23 3.55 0.19 15.15
N LEU A 24 3.90 -0.43 14.03
CA LEU A 24 3.27 -0.09 12.76
C LEU A 24 1.77 -0.39 12.78
N ALA A 25 1.38 -1.55 13.32
CA ALA A 25 -0.02 -1.95 13.41
C ALA A 25 -0.84 -0.91 14.16
N GLU A 26 -0.33 -0.43 15.28
CA GLU A 26 -1.00 0.61 16.07
C GLU A 26 -1.19 1.91 15.29
N LYS A 27 -0.18 2.31 14.53
CA LYS A 27 -0.22 3.56 13.77
C LYS A 27 -1.20 3.53 12.61
N VAL A 28 -1.49 2.36 12.07
CA VAL A 28 -2.40 2.20 10.92
C VAL A 28 -3.70 1.48 11.27
N ASP A 29 -3.95 1.31 12.56
CA ASP A 29 -5.17 0.69 13.09
C ASP A 29 -5.40 -0.72 12.54
N LEU A 30 -4.35 -1.52 12.55
CA LEU A 30 -4.38 -2.92 12.16
C LEU A 30 -3.91 -3.78 13.32
N THR A 31 -4.17 -5.09 13.24
CA THR A 31 -3.59 -6.03 14.20
C THR A 31 -2.13 -6.32 13.85
N THR A 32 -1.33 -6.66 14.84
CA THR A 32 0.06 -7.07 14.62
C THR A 32 0.12 -8.29 13.69
N SER A 33 -0.79 -9.22 13.87
CA SER A 33 -0.89 -10.42 13.03
C SER A 33 -1.12 -10.06 11.56
N TYR A 34 -2.00 -9.11 11.29
CA TYR A 34 -2.29 -8.67 9.92
C TYR A 34 -1.07 -8.01 9.27
N VAL A 35 -0.36 -7.16 10.03
CA VAL A 35 0.88 -6.54 9.54
C VAL A 35 1.90 -7.62 9.18
N GLY A 36 2.05 -8.65 10.03
CA GLY A 36 2.93 -9.76 9.74
C GLY A 36 2.55 -10.50 8.46
N MET A 37 1.27 -10.73 8.24
CA MET A 37 0.79 -11.37 7.01
C MET A 37 1.09 -10.55 5.77
N ILE A 38 0.92 -9.23 5.84
CA ILE A 38 1.26 -8.32 4.74
C ILE A 38 2.76 -8.41 4.45
N GLU A 39 3.59 -8.34 5.47
CA GLU A 39 5.05 -8.37 5.30
C GLU A 39 5.54 -9.70 4.70
N ARG A 40 4.85 -10.79 4.97
CA ARG A 40 5.19 -12.10 4.39
C ARG A 40 4.56 -12.36 3.03
N GLY A 41 3.80 -11.40 2.51
CA GLY A 41 3.13 -11.57 1.22
C GLY A 41 1.90 -12.48 1.26
N GLU A 42 1.42 -12.81 2.46
CA GLU A 42 0.27 -13.70 2.64
C GLU A 42 -1.07 -13.00 2.49
N LYS A 43 -1.09 -11.69 2.73
CA LYS A 43 -2.28 -10.85 2.58
C LYS A 43 -1.93 -9.60 1.78
N ILE A 44 -2.88 -9.20 0.94
CA ILE A 44 -2.76 -8.01 0.12
C ILE A 44 -3.64 -6.94 0.74
N PRO A 45 -3.06 -5.81 1.19
CA PRO A 45 -3.88 -4.74 1.78
C PRO A 45 -4.75 -4.08 0.71
N LYS A 46 -5.90 -3.57 1.12
CA LYS A 46 -6.70 -2.69 0.27
C LYS A 46 -5.90 -1.43 -0.04
N LEU A 47 -6.26 -0.75 -1.11
CA LEU A 47 -5.57 0.46 -1.53
C LEU A 47 -5.52 1.51 -0.42
N GLU A 48 -6.63 1.75 0.27
CA GLU A 48 -6.67 2.70 1.38
C GLU A 48 -5.70 2.32 2.50
N THR A 49 -5.69 1.04 2.89
CA THR A 49 -4.77 0.52 3.90
C THR A 49 -3.32 0.67 3.45
N PHE A 50 -3.03 0.35 2.20
CA PHE A 50 -1.70 0.52 1.61
C PHE A 50 -1.23 1.97 1.72
N ILE A 51 -2.09 2.91 1.40
CA ILE A 51 -1.76 4.34 1.50
C ILE A 51 -1.50 4.76 2.94
N HIS A 52 -2.31 4.27 3.89
CA HIS A 52 -2.07 4.54 5.31
C HIS A 52 -0.71 4.01 5.77
N ILE A 53 -0.34 2.81 5.31
CA ILE A 53 0.95 2.22 5.64
C ILE A 53 2.10 3.06 5.08
N THR A 54 2.01 3.46 3.81
CA THR A 54 3.07 4.28 3.19
C THR A 54 3.20 5.62 3.89
N ASN A 55 2.08 6.25 4.25
CA ASN A 55 2.10 7.51 4.98
C ASN A 55 2.74 7.36 6.36
N ALA A 56 2.38 6.30 7.09
CA ALA A 56 2.94 6.04 8.42
C ALA A 56 4.46 5.81 8.36
N LEU A 57 4.94 5.21 7.27
CA LEU A 57 6.36 4.94 7.08
C LEU A 57 7.12 6.12 6.48
N ASP A 58 6.47 7.24 6.21
CA ASP A 58 7.06 8.41 5.52
C ASP A 58 7.72 8.00 4.22
N SER A 59 7.08 7.09 3.49
CA SER A 59 7.60 6.55 2.24
C SER A 59 6.68 6.91 1.10
N THR A 60 7.16 6.72 -0.13
CA THR A 60 6.30 6.87 -1.31
C THR A 60 5.80 5.50 -1.73
N SER A 61 4.66 5.48 -2.45
CA SER A 61 4.18 4.23 -3.03
C SER A 61 5.18 3.66 -4.03
N ASP A 62 5.93 4.51 -4.73
CA ASP A 62 6.98 4.07 -5.64
C ASP A 62 8.06 3.27 -4.91
N GLU A 63 8.48 3.72 -3.74
CA GLU A 63 9.49 3.04 -2.94
C GLU A 63 8.99 1.66 -2.47
N ILE A 64 7.73 1.60 -2.02
CA ILE A 64 7.14 0.36 -1.54
C ILE A 64 6.90 -0.62 -2.70
N LEU A 65 6.52 -0.11 -3.87
CA LEU A 65 6.22 -0.92 -5.04
C LEU A 65 7.45 -1.21 -5.91
N SER A 66 8.63 -0.75 -5.51
CA SER A 66 9.85 -0.98 -6.30
C SER A 66 10.08 -2.48 -6.47
N GLY A 67 10.49 -2.88 -7.67
CA GLY A 67 10.71 -4.27 -8.01
C GLY A 67 9.44 -5.03 -8.40
N VAL A 68 8.26 -4.42 -8.25
CA VAL A 68 6.98 -5.05 -8.59
C VAL A 68 6.45 -4.53 -9.92
N LEU A 69 6.61 -3.24 -10.17
CA LEU A 69 6.11 -2.57 -11.38
C LEU A 69 7.25 -2.33 -12.35
N ASN A 70 6.95 -2.46 -13.64
CA ASN A 70 7.92 -2.02 -14.64
C ASN A 70 7.91 -0.48 -14.71
N ARG A 71 8.90 0.09 -15.41
CA ARG A 71 9.07 1.54 -15.48
C ARG A 71 7.84 2.27 -16.02
N GLY A 72 7.15 1.68 -17.01
CA GLY A 72 5.94 2.29 -17.55
C GLY A 72 4.84 2.41 -16.53
N TYR A 73 4.63 1.38 -15.73
CA TYR A 73 3.65 1.40 -14.66
C TYR A 73 4.05 2.40 -13.57
N GLU A 74 5.31 2.46 -13.22
CA GLU A 74 5.80 3.40 -12.21
C GLU A 74 5.52 4.85 -12.59
N ILE A 75 5.80 5.22 -13.85
CA ILE A 75 5.53 6.56 -14.35
C ILE A 75 4.04 6.87 -14.31
N ARG A 76 3.23 5.93 -14.78
CA ARG A 76 1.77 6.09 -14.80
C ARG A 76 1.19 6.22 -13.40
N MET A 77 1.65 5.38 -12.48
CA MET A 77 1.20 5.44 -11.09
C MET A 77 1.56 6.77 -10.44
N SER A 78 2.78 7.25 -10.66
CA SER A 78 3.22 8.54 -10.13
C SER A 78 2.33 9.70 -10.60
N GLU A 79 1.92 9.67 -11.86
CA GLU A 79 1.02 10.69 -12.41
C GLU A 79 -0.35 10.66 -11.74
N TYR A 80 -0.91 9.46 -11.53
CA TYR A 80 -2.19 9.32 -10.85
C TYR A 80 -2.11 9.75 -9.40
N ILE A 81 -1.04 9.40 -8.71
CA ILE A 81 -0.84 9.81 -7.33
C ILE A 81 -0.86 11.34 -7.20
N LYS A 82 -0.15 12.04 -8.09
CA LYS A 82 -0.12 13.49 -8.09
C LYS A 82 -1.52 14.08 -8.28
N LYS A 83 -2.30 13.52 -9.20
CA LYS A 83 -3.67 13.97 -9.45
C LYS A 83 -4.57 13.74 -8.23
N ILE A 84 -4.43 12.59 -7.59
CA ILE A 84 -5.21 12.25 -6.39
C ILE A 84 -4.87 13.18 -5.23
N GLN A 85 -3.59 13.49 -5.05
CA GLN A 85 -3.15 14.38 -3.97
C GLN A 85 -3.74 15.78 -4.05
N ASN A 86 -4.11 16.23 -5.26
CA ASN A 86 -4.69 17.55 -5.48
C ASN A 86 -6.21 17.58 -5.25
N LEU A 87 -6.82 16.45 -4.95
CA LEU A 87 -8.25 16.35 -4.71
C LEU A 87 -8.57 16.54 -3.22
N SER A 88 -9.83 16.88 -2.94
CA SER A 88 -10.31 16.92 -1.56
C SER A 88 -10.31 15.50 -0.95
N THR A 89 -10.34 15.43 0.37
CA THR A 89 -10.43 14.15 1.08
C THR A 89 -11.66 13.36 0.65
N GLU A 90 -12.80 14.05 0.47
CA GLU A 90 -14.03 13.40 0.03
C GLU A 90 -13.89 12.79 -1.37
N GLU A 91 -13.27 13.53 -2.29
CA GLU A 91 -13.02 13.03 -3.65
C GLU A 91 -12.04 11.88 -3.66
N GLN A 92 -10.99 11.96 -2.84
CA GLN A 92 -10.02 10.86 -2.69
C GLN A 92 -10.70 9.58 -2.21
N ASN A 93 -11.57 9.69 -1.21
CA ASN A 93 -12.28 8.55 -0.66
C ASN A 93 -13.17 7.88 -1.71
N LYS A 94 -13.84 8.69 -2.56
CA LYS A 94 -14.65 8.15 -3.66
C LYS A 94 -13.80 7.35 -4.65
N ILE A 95 -12.63 7.86 -4.98
CA ILE A 95 -11.71 7.16 -5.90
C ILE A 95 -11.26 5.84 -5.29
N PHE A 96 -10.89 5.85 -4.00
CA PHE A 96 -10.45 4.63 -3.33
C PHE A 96 -11.55 3.58 -3.28
N GLU A 97 -12.78 3.98 -3.02
CA GLU A 97 -13.93 3.06 -3.02
C GLU A 97 -14.12 2.41 -4.39
N VAL A 98 -14.05 3.21 -5.46
CA VAL A 98 -14.20 2.70 -6.82
C VAL A 98 -13.06 1.73 -7.16
N LEU A 99 -11.82 2.11 -6.83
CA LEU A 99 -10.66 1.26 -7.10
C LEU A 99 -10.75 -0.06 -6.34
N ASP A 100 -11.16 -0.02 -5.08
CA ASP A 100 -11.31 -1.24 -4.28
C ASP A 100 -12.34 -2.18 -4.90
N VAL A 101 -13.46 -1.65 -5.37
CA VAL A 101 -14.49 -2.46 -6.05
C VAL A 101 -13.94 -3.07 -7.33
N MET A 102 -13.28 -2.28 -8.15
CA MET A 102 -12.73 -2.76 -9.44
C MET A 102 -11.68 -3.83 -9.23
N LEU A 103 -10.79 -3.63 -8.27
CA LEU A 103 -9.73 -4.59 -7.98
C LEU A 103 -10.30 -5.87 -7.39
N LYS A 104 -11.32 -5.78 -6.56
CA LYS A 104 -12.00 -6.93 -5.99
C LYS A 104 -12.70 -7.75 -7.08
N ASP A 105 -13.41 -7.09 -8.01
CA ASP A 105 -14.08 -7.76 -9.10
C ASP A 105 -13.09 -8.51 -9.99
N ASN A 106 -11.99 -7.88 -10.35
CA ASN A 106 -10.94 -8.53 -11.15
C ASN A 106 -10.34 -9.72 -10.43
N HIS A 107 -10.14 -9.61 -9.13
CA HIS A 107 -9.62 -10.69 -8.32
C HIS A 107 -10.59 -11.87 -8.27
N GLN A 108 -11.89 -11.60 -8.19
CA GLN A 108 -12.92 -12.63 -8.14
C GLN A 108 -13.09 -13.38 -9.46
N ARG A 109 -12.74 -12.77 -10.57
CA ARG A 109 -12.81 -13.39 -11.89
C ARG A 109 -11.75 -14.47 -12.12
N LYS A 110 -10.76 -14.48 -11.29
CA LYS A 110 -9.71 -15.51 -11.35
C LYS A 110 -10.14 -16.75 -10.57
#